data_d4f35dc382880a5479e7fa5cd00b41b4
#
_entry.id   d4f35dc382880a5479e7fa5cd00b41b4
#
_cell.length_a   1.000
_cell.length_b   1.000
_cell.length_c   1.000
_cell.angle_alpha   90.00
_cell.angle_beta   90.00
_cell.angle_gamma   90.00
#
_symmetry.space_group_name_H-M   'P 1'
#
loop_
_entity.id
_entity.type
_entity.pdbx_description
1 polymer ?
#
loop_
_entity_poly.entity_id
_entity_poly.type
_entity_poly.pdbx_seq_one_letter_code
_entity_poly.pdbx_strand_id
1 'polypeptide(L)'
;VTKPCNVVVIGGGVAGLEASRVAALRGYEVDLYEKDPVLGGQINIAAVPPRKDEILRSVAYYECLLPALGVSIHLNTVATKEIMNAADAVIVAVGAHDLKLPIPGADGANVVSSWDILAGKVEAKGHCAIIGGGLVGTETAEYLLEKGCTVSIIEMMDKIANGESSTILPTILADFASHNVQ
;
A
#
# COMPACT_ATOMS: atom_id res chain seq x y z
N VAL A 1 16.93 -3.35 28.32
CA VAL A 1 18.11 -2.83 27.62
C VAL A 1 19.03 -2.27 28.65
N THR A 2 20.29 -2.67 28.67
CA THR A 2 21.29 -2.21 29.67
C THR A 2 21.85 -0.81 29.35
N LYS A 3 21.68 -0.33 28.12
CA LYS A 3 22.02 1.01 27.65
C LYS A 3 20.96 1.45 26.63
N PRO A 4 20.39 2.66 26.75
CA PRO A 4 19.54 3.22 25.71
C PRO A 4 20.29 3.19 24.37
N CYS A 5 19.60 2.79 23.31
CA CYS A 5 20.14 2.68 21.97
C CYS A 5 19.17 3.40 21.07
N ASN A 6 19.68 4.28 20.22
CA ASN A 6 18.88 5.02 19.26
C ASN A 6 18.65 4.16 18.02
N VAL A 7 17.38 3.94 17.68
CA VAL A 7 16.95 3.19 16.51
C VAL A 7 16.24 4.13 15.54
N VAL A 8 16.80 4.27 14.35
CA VAL A 8 16.15 4.97 13.24
C VAL A 8 15.35 3.98 12.40
N VAL A 9 14.07 4.26 12.20
CA VAL A 9 13.18 3.51 11.32
C VAL A 9 12.88 4.36 10.07
N ILE A 10 13.08 3.81 8.88
CA ILE A 10 12.88 4.50 7.62
C ILE A 10 11.66 3.91 6.91
N GLY A 11 10.61 4.72 6.78
CA GLY A 11 9.33 4.37 6.16
C GLY A 11 8.23 4.16 7.19
N GLY A 12 7.17 4.96 7.09
CA GLY A 12 5.97 4.97 7.95
C GLY A 12 4.85 4.06 7.46
N GLY A 13 5.17 3.05 6.63
CA GLY A 13 4.24 1.96 6.29
C GLY A 13 4.09 0.97 7.45
N VAL A 14 3.22 -0.03 7.30
CA VAL A 14 2.88 -0.99 8.37
C VAL A 14 4.11 -1.66 8.98
N ALA A 15 5.09 -2.03 8.17
CA ALA A 15 6.32 -2.66 8.65
C ALA A 15 7.13 -1.72 9.57
N GLY A 16 7.28 -0.44 9.18
CA GLY A 16 7.98 0.54 9.98
C GLY A 16 7.22 0.94 11.24
N LEU A 17 5.90 1.07 11.15
CA LEU A 17 5.03 1.35 12.30
C LEU A 17 5.16 0.25 13.35
N GLU A 18 5.05 -1.03 12.95
CA GLU A 18 5.19 -2.15 13.88
C GLU A 18 6.62 -2.28 14.42
N ALA A 19 7.63 -2.08 13.57
CA ALA A 19 9.03 -2.07 14.01
C ALA A 19 9.28 -1.00 15.08
N SER A 20 8.76 0.21 14.88
CA SER A 20 8.84 1.33 15.83
C SER A 20 8.17 0.98 17.15
N ARG A 21 6.96 0.41 17.09
CA ARG A 21 6.23 -0.01 18.28
C ARG A 21 7.02 -1.04 19.09
N VAL A 22 7.51 -2.07 18.44
CA VAL A 22 8.26 -3.14 19.10
C VAL A 22 9.58 -2.64 19.67
N ALA A 23 10.29 -1.78 18.95
CA ALA A 23 11.55 -1.19 19.43
C ALA A 23 11.31 -0.33 20.69
N ALA A 24 10.30 0.55 20.66
CA ALA A 24 9.94 1.39 21.80
C ALA A 24 9.53 0.57 23.03
N LEU A 25 8.70 -0.47 22.85
CA LEU A 25 8.32 -1.39 23.94
C LEU A 25 9.51 -2.16 24.53
N ARG A 26 10.59 -2.32 23.79
CA ARG A 26 11.84 -2.93 24.26
C ARG A 26 12.77 -1.93 24.95
N GLY A 27 12.36 -0.65 25.04
CA GLY A 27 13.10 0.40 25.73
C GLY A 27 14.17 1.07 24.88
N TYR A 28 14.06 1.01 23.55
CA TYR A 28 14.89 1.78 22.65
C TYR A 28 14.33 3.19 22.45
N GLU A 29 15.20 4.17 22.22
CA GLU A 29 14.81 5.47 21.68
C GLU A 29 14.57 5.31 20.17
N VAL A 30 13.40 5.76 19.67
CA VAL A 30 13.00 5.48 18.28
C VAL A 30 12.64 6.77 17.55
N ASP A 31 13.32 6.99 16.40
CA ASP A 31 12.97 8.02 15.43
C ASP A 31 12.46 7.37 14.16
N LEU A 32 11.20 7.64 13.81
CA LEU A 32 10.54 7.17 12.58
C LEU A 32 10.53 8.28 11.53
N TYR A 33 11.12 8.04 10.38
CA TYR A 33 11.17 8.97 9.25
C TYR A 33 10.25 8.49 8.13
N GLU A 34 9.33 9.37 7.70
CA GLU A 34 8.42 9.15 6.58
C GLU A 34 8.52 10.32 5.59
N LYS A 35 8.74 10.00 4.31
CA LYS A 35 8.86 11.01 3.24
C LYS A 35 7.54 11.69 2.91
N ASP A 36 6.42 10.99 3.11
CA ASP A 36 5.07 11.46 2.80
C ASP A 36 4.48 12.24 4.00
N PRO A 37 3.43 13.05 3.78
CA PRO A 37 2.80 13.85 4.84
C PRO A 37 1.95 13.03 5.81
N VAL A 38 1.73 11.74 5.52
CA VAL A 38 0.88 10.83 6.31
C VAL A 38 1.54 9.48 6.51
N LEU A 39 1.22 8.83 7.62
CA LEU A 39 1.60 7.44 7.87
C LEU A 39 0.71 6.46 7.09
N GLY A 40 1.09 5.18 7.08
CA GLY A 40 0.35 4.09 6.48
C GLY A 40 0.95 3.53 5.19
N GLY A 41 1.66 4.36 4.40
CA GLY A 41 2.29 3.91 3.16
C GLY A 41 1.29 3.21 2.23
N GLN A 42 1.59 1.98 1.81
CA GLN A 42 0.74 1.23 0.87
C GLN A 42 -0.65 0.86 1.41
N ILE A 43 -0.87 0.84 2.72
CA ILE A 43 -2.21 0.62 3.30
C ILE A 43 -3.19 1.69 2.85
N ASN A 44 -2.73 2.93 2.68
CA ASN A 44 -3.58 4.02 2.22
C ASN A 44 -4.15 3.77 0.81
N ILE A 45 -3.38 3.10 -0.04
CA ILE A 45 -3.83 2.70 -1.38
C ILE A 45 -4.66 1.41 -1.30
N ALA A 46 -4.25 0.43 -0.49
CA ALA A 46 -4.93 -0.84 -0.34
C ALA A 46 -6.33 -0.72 0.31
N ALA A 47 -6.59 0.39 1.00
CA ALA A 47 -7.89 0.69 1.61
C ALA A 47 -8.91 1.28 0.62
N VAL A 48 -8.48 1.69 -0.56
CA VAL A 48 -9.33 2.40 -1.54
C VAL A 48 -10.32 1.49 -2.26
N PRO A 49 -9.98 0.24 -2.64
CA PRO A 49 -10.95 -0.68 -3.20
C PRO A 49 -12.15 -0.91 -2.28
N PRO A 50 -13.31 -1.27 -2.84
CA PRO A 50 -14.54 -1.46 -2.07
C PRO A 50 -14.37 -2.36 -0.85
N ARG A 51 -15.03 -2.00 0.26
CA ARG A 51 -15.10 -2.80 1.49
C ARG A 51 -13.77 -3.00 2.23
N LYS A 52 -12.74 -2.17 1.96
CA LYS A 52 -11.40 -2.29 2.56
C LYS A 52 -11.01 -1.12 3.46
N ASP A 53 -11.82 -0.10 3.58
CA ASP A 53 -11.55 1.11 4.37
C ASP A 53 -11.26 0.82 5.85
N GLU A 54 -11.79 -0.29 6.39
CA GLU A 54 -11.55 -0.69 7.78
C GLU A 54 -10.06 -0.92 8.10
N ILE A 55 -9.23 -1.30 7.13
CA ILE A 55 -7.80 -1.52 7.35
C ILE A 55 -7.07 -0.23 7.77
N LEU A 56 -7.61 0.95 7.48
CA LEU A 56 -7.05 2.24 7.93
C LEU A 56 -7.09 2.40 9.45
N ARG A 57 -7.94 1.66 10.16
CA ARG A 57 -7.95 1.66 11.63
C ARG A 57 -6.61 1.22 12.22
N SER A 58 -5.86 0.38 11.51
CA SER A 58 -4.52 0.00 11.94
C SER A 58 -3.56 1.18 11.92
N VAL A 59 -3.65 2.06 10.92
CA VAL A 59 -2.82 3.28 10.85
C VAL A 59 -3.18 4.22 11.99
N ALA A 60 -4.48 4.52 12.18
CA ALA A 60 -4.97 5.36 13.26
C ALA A 60 -4.56 4.84 14.65
N TYR A 61 -4.52 3.52 14.83
CA TYR A 61 -4.00 2.90 16.05
C TYR A 61 -2.53 3.26 16.29
N TYR A 62 -1.68 3.15 15.27
CA TYR A 62 -0.25 3.50 15.41
C TYR A 62 -0.03 5.00 15.58
N GLU A 63 -0.82 5.85 14.92
CA GLU A 63 -0.76 7.31 15.08
C GLU A 63 -0.99 7.75 16.53
N CYS A 64 -1.88 7.05 17.24
CA CYS A 64 -2.13 7.30 18.67
C CYS A 64 -1.07 6.64 19.56
N LEU A 65 -0.66 5.42 19.24
CA LEU A 65 0.17 4.60 20.13
C LEU A 65 1.64 5.01 20.10
N LEU A 66 2.21 5.29 18.93
CA LEU A 66 3.65 5.56 18.83
C LEU A 66 4.10 6.78 19.61
N PRO A 67 3.41 7.93 19.56
CA PRO A 67 3.74 9.08 20.40
C PRO A 67 3.60 8.75 21.91
N ALA A 68 2.59 7.96 22.29
CA ALA A 68 2.41 7.55 23.69
C ALA A 68 3.54 6.63 24.20
N LEU A 69 4.21 5.92 23.29
CA LEU A 69 5.42 5.12 23.58
C LEU A 69 6.72 5.93 23.49
N GLY A 70 6.65 7.23 23.22
CA GLY A 70 7.83 8.10 23.11
C GLY A 70 8.55 8.01 21.75
N VAL A 71 7.92 7.47 20.71
CA VAL A 71 8.48 7.46 19.36
C VAL A 71 8.39 8.86 18.75
N SER A 72 9.52 9.38 18.25
CA SER A 72 9.58 10.62 17.50
C SER A 72 9.22 10.35 16.03
N ILE A 73 8.17 11.00 15.52
CA ILE A 73 7.71 10.81 14.13
C ILE A 73 8.05 12.05 13.31
N HIS A 74 8.79 11.84 12.21
CA HIS A 74 9.25 12.88 11.29
C HIS A 74 8.60 12.68 9.92
N LEU A 75 7.44 13.31 9.70
CA LEU A 75 6.75 13.32 8.41
C LEU A 75 7.40 14.30 7.43
N ASN A 76 7.10 14.15 6.13
CA ASN A 76 7.70 14.96 5.04
C ASN A 76 9.23 14.98 5.08
N THR A 77 9.84 13.93 5.62
CA THR A 77 11.28 13.89 5.88
C THR A 77 11.91 12.63 5.32
N VAL A 78 12.79 12.80 4.34
CA VAL A 78 13.62 11.71 3.82
C VAL A 78 14.81 11.50 4.76
N ALA A 79 14.98 10.28 5.25
CA ALA A 79 16.16 9.95 6.06
C ALA A 79 17.44 10.06 5.23
N THR A 80 18.36 10.92 5.66
CA THR A 80 19.66 11.12 5.01
C THR A 80 20.71 10.13 5.52
N LYS A 81 21.84 10.04 4.82
CA LYS A 81 22.97 9.21 5.28
C LYS A 81 23.50 9.65 6.64
N GLU A 82 23.45 10.96 6.92
CA GLU A 82 23.90 11.54 8.19
C GLU A 82 23.00 11.07 9.33
N ILE A 83 21.68 11.08 9.14
CA ILE A 83 20.69 10.54 10.11
C ILE A 83 20.96 9.06 10.37
N MET A 84 21.12 8.26 9.31
CA MET A 84 21.39 6.83 9.43
C MET A 84 22.70 6.53 10.15
N ASN A 85 23.77 7.30 9.85
CA ASN A 85 25.10 7.10 10.45
C ASN A 85 25.17 7.54 11.91
N ALA A 86 24.25 8.40 12.37
CA ALA A 86 24.16 8.85 13.75
C ALA A 86 23.40 7.85 14.65
N ALA A 87 22.71 6.90 14.07
CA ALA A 87 21.92 5.89 14.79
C ALA A 87 22.77 4.69 15.22
N ASP A 88 22.44 4.08 16.34
CA ASP A 88 23.03 2.82 16.78
C ASP A 88 22.52 1.64 15.92
N ALA A 89 21.28 1.72 15.44
CA ALA A 89 20.70 0.76 14.51
C ALA A 89 19.71 1.43 13.55
N VAL A 90 19.61 0.90 12.32
CA VAL A 90 18.68 1.38 11.30
C VAL A 90 17.80 0.23 10.83
N ILE A 91 16.49 0.47 10.81
CA ILE A 91 15.50 -0.45 10.24
C ILE A 91 14.97 0.17 8.95
N VAL A 92 15.20 -0.49 7.82
CA VAL A 92 14.73 -0.03 6.50
C VAL A 92 13.41 -0.72 6.18
N ALA A 93 12.33 0.07 6.10
CA ALA A 93 10.95 -0.37 5.86
C ALA A 93 10.28 0.46 4.74
N VAL A 94 11.02 0.75 3.67
CA VAL A 94 10.62 1.68 2.59
C VAL A 94 9.61 1.12 1.60
N GLY A 95 9.15 -0.12 1.81
CA GLY A 95 8.12 -0.76 0.99
C GLY A 95 8.61 -1.21 -0.38
N ALA A 96 7.71 -1.19 -1.35
CA ALA A 96 7.94 -1.60 -2.73
C ALA A 96 7.36 -0.57 -3.70
N HIS A 97 7.62 -0.76 -4.97
CA HIS A 97 7.02 -0.01 -6.08
C HIS A 97 6.23 -0.97 -6.96
N ASP A 98 5.29 -0.44 -7.70
CA ASP A 98 4.59 -1.15 -8.76
C ASP A 98 5.56 -1.60 -9.86
N LEU A 99 5.30 -2.79 -10.40
CA LEU A 99 6.08 -3.35 -11.49
C LEU A 99 5.57 -2.83 -12.82
N LYS A 100 6.43 -2.18 -13.59
CA LYS A 100 6.14 -1.86 -14.98
C LYS A 100 6.47 -3.07 -15.85
N LEU A 101 5.45 -3.65 -16.50
CA LEU A 101 5.63 -4.83 -17.35
C LEU A 101 6.38 -4.47 -18.64
N PRO A 102 7.36 -5.27 -19.07
CA PRO A 102 8.11 -5.05 -20.29
C PRO A 102 7.34 -5.59 -21.52
N ILE A 103 6.14 -5.08 -21.75
CA ILE A 103 5.30 -5.45 -22.88
C ILE A 103 5.19 -4.29 -23.89
N PRO A 104 5.05 -4.57 -25.19
CA PRO A 104 4.88 -3.53 -26.20
C PRO A 104 3.68 -2.63 -25.89
N GLY A 105 3.89 -1.32 -25.92
CA GLY A 105 2.84 -0.34 -25.64
C GLY A 105 2.68 0.04 -24.16
N ALA A 106 3.39 -0.60 -23.21
CA ALA A 106 3.32 -0.26 -21.79
C ALA A 106 3.76 1.19 -21.46
N ASP A 107 4.42 1.87 -22.40
CA ASP A 107 4.82 3.28 -22.29
C ASP A 107 3.79 4.25 -22.91
N GLY A 108 2.66 3.73 -23.40
CA GLY A 108 1.61 4.54 -24.00
C GLY A 108 1.01 5.53 -23.01
N ALA A 109 0.63 6.72 -23.48
CA ALA A 109 0.02 7.77 -22.65
C ALA A 109 -1.34 7.35 -22.02
N ASN A 110 -1.95 6.28 -22.55
CA ASN A 110 -3.16 5.67 -22.06
C ASN A 110 -2.91 4.51 -21.06
N VAL A 111 -1.65 4.25 -20.71
CA VAL A 111 -1.26 3.19 -19.76
C VAL A 111 -0.85 3.84 -18.46
N VAL A 112 -1.52 3.46 -17.39
CA VAL A 112 -1.31 4.01 -16.04
C VAL A 112 -1.20 2.89 -15.03
N SER A 113 -0.50 3.16 -13.93
CA SER A 113 -0.42 2.21 -12.82
C SER A 113 -1.77 2.14 -12.06
N SER A 114 -2.14 0.94 -11.63
CA SER A 114 -3.25 0.76 -10.69
C SER A 114 -3.06 1.58 -9.40
N TRP A 115 -1.83 1.74 -8.95
CA TRP A 115 -1.51 2.56 -7.79
C TRP A 115 -1.83 4.03 -8.00
N ASP A 116 -1.58 4.57 -9.18
CA ASP A 116 -1.91 5.98 -9.48
C ASP A 116 -3.42 6.19 -9.62
N ILE A 117 -4.15 5.20 -10.11
CA ILE A 117 -5.62 5.19 -10.12
C ILE A 117 -6.15 5.19 -8.68
N LEU A 118 -5.73 4.22 -7.87
CA LEU A 118 -6.18 4.08 -6.48
C LEU A 118 -5.73 5.24 -5.58
N ALA A 119 -4.57 5.82 -5.86
CA ALA A 119 -4.11 7.03 -5.18
C ALA A 119 -4.84 8.32 -5.62
N GLY A 120 -5.75 8.23 -6.60
CA GLY A 120 -6.50 9.38 -7.12
C GLY A 120 -5.67 10.35 -7.95
N LYS A 121 -4.46 9.98 -8.37
CA LYS A 121 -3.60 10.82 -9.22
C LYS A 121 -4.08 10.86 -10.67
N VAL A 122 -4.74 9.79 -11.11
CA VAL A 122 -5.30 9.66 -12.45
C VAL A 122 -6.76 9.23 -12.32
N GLU A 123 -7.66 9.93 -13.03
CA GLU A 123 -9.06 9.55 -13.14
C GLU A 123 -9.28 8.69 -14.38
N ALA A 124 -9.77 7.46 -14.17
CA ALA A 124 -10.15 6.58 -15.27
C ALA A 124 -11.60 6.82 -15.71
N LYS A 125 -11.87 6.71 -17.01
CA LYS A 125 -13.20 6.89 -17.62
C LYS A 125 -13.42 5.94 -18.79
N GLY A 126 -14.67 5.56 -18.99
CA GLY A 126 -15.10 4.72 -20.10
C GLY A 126 -14.66 3.28 -19.94
N HIS A 127 -14.03 2.69 -20.96
CA HIS A 127 -13.58 1.30 -20.93
C HIS A 127 -12.12 1.20 -20.48
N CYS A 128 -11.88 0.39 -19.45
CA CYS A 128 -10.57 0.15 -18.87
C CYS A 128 -10.14 -1.31 -19.06
N ALA A 129 -8.99 -1.53 -19.66
CA ALA A 129 -8.36 -2.84 -19.72
C ALA A 129 -7.32 -2.97 -18.61
N ILE A 130 -7.47 -3.98 -17.76
CA ILE A 130 -6.53 -4.27 -16.66
C ILE A 130 -5.60 -5.40 -17.12
N ILE A 131 -4.31 -5.14 -17.07
CA ILE A 131 -3.29 -6.15 -17.36
C ILE A 131 -2.82 -6.79 -16.04
N GLY A 132 -3.18 -8.05 -15.87
CA GLY A 132 -2.98 -8.83 -14.66
C GLY A 132 -4.24 -8.93 -13.81
N GLY A 133 -4.78 -10.14 -13.72
CA GLY A 133 -5.98 -10.49 -12.94
C GLY A 133 -5.66 -11.06 -11.55
N GLY A 134 -4.51 -10.73 -10.98
CA GLY A 134 -4.19 -11.06 -9.58
C GLY A 134 -5.01 -10.21 -8.59
N LEU A 135 -4.72 -10.29 -7.29
CA LEU A 135 -5.47 -9.59 -6.24
C LEU A 135 -5.57 -8.08 -6.49
N VAL A 136 -4.44 -7.42 -6.81
CA VAL A 136 -4.43 -5.98 -7.09
C VAL A 136 -5.26 -5.62 -8.31
N GLY A 137 -5.16 -6.43 -9.38
CA GLY A 137 -5.94 -6.19 -10.61
C GLY A 137 -7.44 -6.34 -10.38
N THR A 138 -7.87 -7.37 -9.66
CA THR A 138 -9.28 -7.60 -9.34
C THR A 138 -9.84 -6.52 -8.41
N GLU A 139 -9.10 -6.09 -7.39
CA GLU A 139 -9.50 -4.99 -6.52
C GLU A 139 -9.57 -3.65 -7.27
N THR A 140 -8.65 -3.41 -8.21
CA THR A 140 -8.71 -2.23 -9.08
C THR A 140 -9.92 -2.30 -10.02
N ALA A 141 -10.29 -3.50 -10.51
CA ALA A 141 -11.49 -3.69 -11.31
C ALA A 141 -12.76 -3.32 -10.53
N GLU A 142 -12.93 -3.83 -9.29
CA GLU A 142 -14.05 -3.47 -8.42
C GLU A 142 -14.14 -1.96 -8.22
N TYR A 143 -13.01 -1.31 -7.93
CA TYR A 143 -12.97 0.15 -7.78
C TYR A 143 -13.41 0.89 -9.06
N LEU A 144 -12.94 0.46 -10.23
CA LEU A 144 -13.29 1.08 -11.51
C LEU A 144 -14.77 0.89 -11.86
N LEU A 145 -15.35 -0.28 -11.54
CA LEU A 145 -16.78 -0.53 -11.71
C LEU A 145 -17.61 0.41 -10.85
N GLU A 146 -17.25 0.64 -9.58
CA GLU A 146 -17.93 1.63 -8.71
C GLU A 146 -17.81 3.07 -9.25
N LYS A 147 -16.75 3.37 -10.00
CA LYS A 147 -16.59 4.68 -10.68
C LYS A 147 -17.37 4.76 -12.01
N GLY A 148 -18.12 3.72 -12.37
CA GLY A 148 -18.93 3.68 -13.58
C GLY A 148 -18.14 3.37 -14.86
N CYS A 149 -16.93 2.85 -14.74
CA CYS A 149 -16.18 2.32 -15.88
C CYS A 149 -16.71 0.95 -16.31
N THR A 150 -16.52 0.60 -17.57
CA THR A 150 -16.58 -0.80 -18.02
C THR A 150 -15.19 -1.40 -17.99
N VAL A 151 -15.06 -2.68 -17.64
CA VAL A 151 -13.75 -3.29 -17.37
C VAL A 151 -13.57 -4.58 -18.17
N SER A 152 -12.36 -4.76 -18.72
CA SER A 152 -11.85 -6.05 -19.19
C SER A 152 -10.59 -6.40 -18.42
N ILE A 153 -10.43 -7.66 -18.03
CA ILE A 153 -9.23 -8.17 -17.33
C ILE A 153 -8.48 -9.12 -18.26
N ILE A 154 -7.20 -8.84 -18.48
CA ILE A 154 -6.32 -9.66 -19.31
C ILE A 154 -5.35 -10.38 -18.37
N GLU A 155 -5.53 -11.68 -18.24
CA GLU A 155 -4.71 -12.54 -17.38
C GLU A 155 -4.07 -13.65 -18.21
N MET A 156 -2.80 -13.93 -17.95
CA MET A 156 -2.06 -14.98 -18.65
C MET A 156 -2.31 -16.39 -18.08
N MET A 157 -2.83 -16.45 -16.85
CA MET A 157 -3.18 -17.69 -16.19
C MET A 157 -4.63 -18.07 -16.48
N ASP A 158 -5.02 -19.28 -16.17
CA ASP A 158 -6.37 -19.81 -16.43
C ASP A 158 -7.44 -19.26 -15.48
N LYS A 159 -7.07 -18.51 -14.46
CA LYS A 159 -7.97 -17.95 -13.45
C LYS A 159 -7.52 -16.57 -12.99
N ILE A 160 -8.50 -15.67 -12.81
CA ILE A 160 -8.31 -14.39 -12.11
C ILE A 160 -8.44 -14.57 -10.60
N ALA A 161 -8.05 -13.56 -9.84
CA ALA A 161 -8.08 -13.52 -8.37
C ALA A 161 -7.38 -14.73 -7.72
N ASN A 162 -6.29 -15.21 -8.34
CA ASN A 162 -5.54 -16.33 -7.80
C ASN A 162 -4.91 -15.94 -6.45
N GLY A 163 -5.20 -16.72 -5.41
CA GLY A 163 -4.81 -16.43 -4.03
C GLY A 163 -5.88 -15.75 -3.19
N GLU A 164 -7.05 -15.41 -3.78
CA GLU A 164 -8.16 -14.86 -3.01
C GLU A 164 -8.81 -15.94 -2.11
N SER A 165 -9.37 -15.50 -0.99
CA SER A 165 -10.11 -16.36 -0.08
C SER A 165 -11.30 -17.05 -0.77
N SER A 166 -11.47 -18.33 -0.52
CA SER A 166 -12.62 -19.10 -1.04
C SER A 166 -13.98 -18.57 -0.59
N THR A 167 -14.01 -17.74 0.46
CA THR A 167 -15.24 -17.09 0.95
C THR A 167 -15.54 -15.79 0.21
N ILE A 168 -14.52 -15.08 -0.27
CA ILE A 168 -14.66 -13.78 -0.94
C ILE A 168 -14.75 -13.95 -2.46
N LEU A 169 -13.96 -14.85 -3.03
CA LEU A 169 -13.90 -15.08 -4.47
C LEU A 169 -15.27 -15.24 -5.16
N PRO A 170 -16.23 -16.03 -4.64
CA PRO A 170 -17.55 -16.14 -5.27
C PRO A 170 -18.30 -14.80 -5.37
N THR A 171 -18.12 -13.91 -4.39
CA THR A 171 -18.75 -12.59 -4.39
C THR A 171 -18.13 -11.69 -5.47
N ILE A 172 -16.80 -11.68 -5.60
CA ILE A 172 -16.10 -10.94 -6.65
C ILE A 172 -16.54 -11.42 -8.04
N LEU A 173 -16.56 -12.75 -8.26
CA LEU A 173 -16.95 -13.30 -9.56
C LEU A 173 -18.41 -13.02 -9.90
N ALA A 174 -19.32 -13.04 -8.92
CA ALA A 174 -20.73 -12.68 -9.12
C ALA A 174 -20.88 -11.19 -9.47
N ASP A 175 -20.11 -10.33 -8.81
CA ASP A 175 -20.10 -8.91 -9.09
C ASP A 175 -19.57 -8.63 -10.52
N PHE A 176 -18.47 -9.25 -10.90
CA PHE A 176 -17.93 -9.14 -12.26
C PHE A 176 -18.91 -9.64 -13.34
N ALA A 177 -19.60 -10.76 -13.07
CA ALA A 177 -20.61 -11.26 -13.98
C ALA A 177 -21.79 -10.28 -14.14
N SER A 178 -22.23 -9.63 -13.05
CA SER A 178 -23.32 -8.65 -13.07
C SER A 178 -22.97 -7.38 -13.86
N HIS A 179 -21.69 -7.02 -13.91
CA HIS A 179 -21.17 -5.86 -14.64
C HIS A 179 -20.62 -6.21 -16.04
N ASN A 180 -20.77 -7.47 -16.48
CA ASN A 180 -20.25 -7.96 -17.77
C ASN A 180 -18.74 -7.72 -17.94
N VAL A 181 -17.96 -7.92 -16.89
CA VAL A 181 -16.49 -7.87 -16.97
C VAL A 181 -16.02 -8.99 -17.89
N GLN A 182 -15.15 -8.65 -18.84
CA GLN A 182 -14.62 -9.56 -19.85
C GLN A 182 -13.22 -10.04 -19.48
#